data_fd783a0b6d370d1a2d5462a178f9ce75
#
_entry.id   fd783a0b6d370d1a2d5462a178f9ce75
#
_cell.length_a   1.000
_cell.length_b   1.000
_cell.length_c   1.000
_cell.angle_alpha   90.00
_cell.angle_beta   90.00
_cell.angle_gamma   90.00
#
_symmetry.space_group_name_H-M   'P 1'
#
loop_
_entity.id
_entity.type
_entity.pdbx_description
1 polymer ?
#
loop_
_entity_poly.entity_id
_entity_poly.type
_entity_poly.pdbx_seq_one_letter_code
_entity_poly.pdbx_strand_id
1 'polypeptide(L)'
;MAAFNPAVFSARRAPDRVHYRTVKCNLCGLIRSDPVADTDAISRLYAESSLDYSSEIPGIRRTYGRYLEKAGKYLPLAKSLLEIGCGSGFFLEEALARGFTEVRGVEPSGPAAARAADAVGQHIHVGVMRPGLFPDGHFDVICMFQVLDHIPEPGELLDCCLRALRPGGVMLVLNHNADAVSARLLGESSPIVDIEHTFLYGDGTLARLVESRGFRVAEAGTAFNTYSLNYLARLLPLPAVLKRTVLLMLENSGFGKLKINVPLGNMYLIAVKSNTVVV
;
A
#
# COMPACT_ATOMS: atom_id res chain seq x y z
N MET A 1 -22.11 -11.67 8.29
CA MET A 1 -21.55 -12.51 7.21
C MET A 1 -22.07 -12.16 5.82
N ALA A 2 -23.24 -11.54 5.66
CA ALA A 2 -23.73 -11.09 4.33
C ALA A 2 -22.88 -10.00 3.66
N ALA A 3 -21.99 -9.34 4.39
CA ALA A 3 -21.09 -8.33 3.86
C ALA A 3 -19.80 -8.90 3.22
N PHE A 4 -19.54 -10.20 3.35
CA PHE A 4 -18.37 -10.86 2.76
C PHE A 4 -18.66 -11.27 1.32
N ASN A 5 -18.36 -10.40 0.38
CA ASN A 5 -18.45 -10.70 -1.05
C ASN A 5 -17.35 -9.95 -1.83
N PRO A 6 -16.98 -10.38 -3.05
CA PRO A 6 -15.89 -9.75 -3.82
C PRO A 6 -16.11 -8.26 -4.12
N ALA A 7 -17.36 -7.78 -4.15
CA ALA A 7 -17.66 -6.37 -4.40
C ALA A 7 -17.30 -5.47 -3.20
N VAL A 8 -17.25 -6.05 -2.00
CA VAL A 8 -16.88 -5.36 -0.76
C VAL A 8 -15.35 -5.32 -0.59
N PHE A 9 -14.65 -6.32 -1.13
CA PHE A 9 -13.18 -6.36 -1.19
C PHE A 9 -12.69 -5.66 -2.47
N SER A 10 -12.90 -4.34 -2.56
CA SER A 10 -12.43 -3.55 -3.69
C SER A 10 -11.73 -2.30 -3.20
N ALA A 11 -10.43 -2.16 -3.51
CA ALA A 11 -9.63 -1.01 -3.10
C ALA A 11 -10.32 0.31 -3.53
N ARG A 12 -10.19 1.36 -2.70
CA ARG A 12 -10.73 2.71 -2.93
C ARG A 12 -12.25 2.81 -3.01
N ARG A 13 -12.94 1.90 -2.40
CA ARG A 13 -14.36 2.00 -2.13
C ARG A 13 -14.67 3.27 -1.32
N ALA A 14 -15.86 3.87 -1.55
CA ALA A 14 -16.32 4.91 -0.64
C ALA A 14 -16.57 4.31 0.75
N PRO A 15 -16.26 5.02 1.84
CA PRO A 15 -16.51 4.54 3.20
C PRO A 15 -17.99 4.18 3.39
N ASP A 16 -18.27 2.93 3.74
CA ASP A 16 -19.64 2.40 3.94
C ASP A 16 -19.86 1.94 5.40
N ARG A 17 -18.84 2.05 6.26
CA ARG A 17 -18.83 1.59 7.65
C ARG A 17 -18.95 0.06 7.79
N VAL A 18 -18.64 -0.68 6.74
CA VAL A 18 -18.55 -2.14 6.81
C VAL A 18 -17.12 -2.51 7.19
N HIS A 19 -16.94 -2.93 8.44
CA HIS A 19 -15.62 -3.33 8.95
C HIS A 19 -15.78 -4.38 10.06
N TYR A 20 -14.71 -5.08 10.38
CA TYR A 20 -14.63 -5.94 11.57
C TYR A 20 -14.68 -5.09 12.85
N ARG A 21 -15.00 -5.75 13.96
CA ARG A 21 -14.72 -5.15 15.26
C ARG A 21 -13.21 -4.89 15.37
N THR A 22 -12.83 -3.69 15.73
CA THR A 22 -11.43 -3.32 15.97
C THR A 22 -11.10 -3.39 17.45
N VAL A 23 -9.92 -3.89 17.78
CA VAL A 23 -9.36 -3.94 19.14
C VAL A 23 -8.01 -3.24 19.16
N LYS A 24 -7.72 -2.56 20.27
CA LYS A 24 -6.44 -1.88 20.49
C LYS A 24 -5.63 -2.61 21.54
N CYS A 25 -4.39 -2.93 21.24
CA CYS A 25 -3.48 -3.51 22.22
C CYS A 25 -3.09 -2.47 23.28
N ASN A 26 -3.30 -2.80 24.54
CA ASN A 26 -2.96 -1.92 25.66
C ASN A 26 -1.46 -1.75 25.87
N LEU A 27 -0.63 -2.68 25.40
CA LEU A 27 0.83 -2.65 25.56
C LEU A 27 1.51 -1.82 24.47
N CYS A 28 1.17 -2.06 23.20
CA CYS A 28 1.87 -1.44 22.07
C CYS A 28 1.03 -0.42 21.31
N GLY A 29 -0.28 -0.33 21.57
CA GLY A 29 -1.18 0.60 20.90
C GLY A 29 -1.60 0.19 19.49
N LEU A 30 -1.15 -0.98 18.97
CA LEU A 30 -1.56 -1.49 17.67
C LEU A 30 -3.06 -1.75 17.65
N ILE A 31 -3.72 -1.30 16.59
CA ILE A 31 -5.14 -1.55 16.34
C ILE A 31 -5.23 -2.65 15.29
N ARG A 32 -6.06 -3.65 15.54
CA ARG A 32 -6.32 -4.75 14.60
C ARG A 32 -7.79 -5.12 14.58
N SER A 33 -8.19 -5.74 13.51
CA SER A 33 -9.49 -6.42 13.40
C SER A 33 -9.51 -7.70 14.23
N ASP A 34 -10.65 -7.99 14.90
CA ASP A 34 -10.81 -9.18 15.74
C ASP A 34 -12.29 -9.52 15.97
N PRO A 35 -12.79 -10.68 15.48
CA PRO A 35 -12.09 -11.62 14.61
C PRO A 35 -11.87 -11.07 13.20
N VAL A 36 -10.95 -11.68 12.47
CA VAL A 36 -10.74 -11.48 11.03
C VAL A 36 -11.03 -12.81 10.32
N ALA A 37 -11.40 -12.78 9.03
CA ALA A 37 -11.55 -14.00 8.23
C ALA A 37 -10.20 -14.71 8.10
N ASP A 38 -10.24 -16.01 7.86
CA ASP A 38 -9.04 -16.79 7.62
C ASP A 38 -8.31 -16.31 6.34
N THR A 39 -7.00 -16.55 6.31
CA THR A 39 -6.11 -16.09 5.24
C THR A 39 -6.54 -16.61 3.87
N ASP A 40 -7.06 -17.84 3.78
CA ASP A 40 -7.49 -18.43 2.52
C ASP A 40 -8.77 -17.77 2.00
N ALA A 41 -9.72 -17.42 2.89
CA ALA A 41 -10.93 -16.68 2.52
C ALA A 41 -10.57 -15.29 1.99
N ILE A 42 -9.68 -14.57 2.67
CA ILE A 42 -9.21 -13.25 2.25
C ILE A 42 -8.47 -13.34 0.90
N SER A 43 -7.59 -14.33 0.73
CA SER A 43 -6.85 -14.54 -0.52
C SER A 43 -7.77 -14.81 -1.72
N ARG A 44 -8.84 -15.60 -1.53
CA ARG A 44 -9.85 -15.83 -2.59
C ARG A 44 -10.58 -14.55 -2.98
N LEU A 45 -10.97 -13.72 -2.01
CA LEU A 45 -11.65 -12.45 -2.27
C LEU A 45 -10.75 -11.47 -3.07
N TYR A 46 -9.46 -11.41 -2.75
CA TYR A 46 -8.49 -10.63 -3.53
C TYR A 46 -8.27 -11.20 -4.94
N ALA A 47 -8.19 -12.52 -5.08
CA ALA A 47 -8.02 -13.17 -6.38
C ALA A 47 -9.17 -12.85 -7.35
N GLU A 48 -10.39 -12.67 -6.85
CA GLU A 48 -11.59 -12.33 -7.60
C GLU A 48 -11.81 -10.81 -7.77
N SER A 49 -11.03 -9.98 -7.07
CA SER A 49 -11.16 -8.52 -7.10
C SER A 49 -10.82 -7.94 -8.48
N SER A 50 -11.72 -7.14 -9.02
CA SER A 50 -11.58 -6.49 -10.34
C SER A 50 -11.48 -4.97 -10.20
N LEU A 51 -10.41 -4.49 -9.58
CA LEU A 51 -10.22 -3.06 -9.34
C LEU A 51 -9.85 -2.29 -10.60
N ASP A 52 -10.53 -1.18 -10.85
CA ASP A 52 -10.13 -0.20 -11.85
C ASP A 52 -9.93 1.19 -11.20
N TYR A 53 -8.67 1.60 -11.10
CA TYR A 53 -8.25 2.94 -10.68
C TYR A 53 -7.36 3.62 -11.72
N SER A 54 -7.51 3.23 -12.97
CA SER A 54 -6.67 3.68 -14.11
C SER A 54 -6.57 5.21 -14.20
N SER A 55 -7.65 5.95 -13.90
CA SER A 55 -7.65 7.41 -13.89
C SER A 55 -6.70 8.05 -12.87
N GLU A 56 -6.41 7.36 -11.77
CA GLU A 56 -5.57 7.87 -10.68
C GLU A 56 -4.10 7.41 -10.80
N ILE A 57 -3.81 6.40 -11.64
CA ILE A 57 -2.46 5.86 -11.85
C ILE A 57 -1.40 6.96 -12.05
N PRO A 58 -1.61 8.00 -12.88
CA PRO A 58 -0.57 9.02 -13.07
C PRO A 58 -0.21 9.80 -11.79
N GLY A 59 -1.17 10.00 -10.88
CA GLY A 59 -0.94 10.64 -9.59
C GLY A 59 -0.21 9.73 -8.61
N ILE A 60 -0.63 8.46 -8.58
CA ILE A 60 -0.06 7.41 -7.73
C ILE A 60 1.38 7.12 -8.16
N ARG A 61 1.62 6.93 -9.46
CA ARG A 61 2.96 6.72 -10.04
C ARG A 61 3.92 7.82 -9.62
N ARG A 62 3.50 9.09 -9.72
CA ARG A 62 4.29 10.24 -9.26
C ARG A 62 4.58 10.19 -7.76
N THR A 63 3.59 9.81 -6.95
CA THR A 63 3.76 9.67 -5.50
C THR A 63 4.77 8.58 -5.19
N TYR A 64 4.57 7.37 -5.70
CA TYR A 64 5.44 6.22 -5.41
C TYR A 64 6.87 6.46 -5.93
N GLY A 65 7.00 7.01 -7.14
CA GLY A 65 8.30 7.37 -7.71
C GLY A 65 9.08 8.36 -6.86
N ARG A 66 8.44 9.34 -6.26
CA ARG A 66 9.06 10.30 -5.34
C ARG A 66 9.58 9.61 -4.06
N TYR A 67 8.84 8.66 -3.51
CA TYR A 67 9.28 7.91 -2.33
C TYR A 67 10.36 6.88 -2.68
N LEU A 68 10.32 6.29 -3.88
CA LEU A 68 11.41 5.45 -4.38
C LEU A 68 12.72 6.26 -4.49
N GLU A 69 12.66 7.49 -5.03
CA GLU A 69 13.81 8.39 -5.08
C GLU A 69 14.33 8.74 -3.68
N LYS A 70 13.41 8.95 -2.73
CA LYS A 70 13.75 9.17 -1.32
C LYS A 70 14.47 7.96 -0.70
N ALA A 71 14.00 6.74 -0.98
CA ALA A 71 14.64 5.49 -0.56
C ALA A 71 16.00 5.29 -1.21
N GLY A 72 16.19 5.77 -2.44
CA GLY A 72 17.47 5.74 -3.17
C GLY A 72 18.63 6.42 -2.46
N LYS A 73 18.36 7.34 -1.52
CA LYS A 73 19.41 7.96 -0.68
C LYS A 73 20.15 6.93 0.19
N TYR A 74 19.48 5.83 0.54
CA TYR A 74 20.04 4.77 1.37
C TYR A 74 20.71 3.67 0.54
N LEU A 75 20.40 3.61 -0.77
CA LEU A 75 20.97 2.63 -1.70
C LEU A 75 21.08 3.21 -3.12
N PRO A 76 22.02 4.14 -3.39
CA PRO A 76 22.06 4.89 -4.67
C PRO A 76 22.28 4.05 -5.92
N LEU A 77 22.90 2.85 -5.78
CA LEU A 77 23.24 1.96 -6.90
C LEU A 77 22.29 0.77 -7.03
N ALA A 78 21.08 0.88 -6.45
CA ALA A 78 20.07 -0.16 -6.56
C ALA A 78 19.69 -0.45 -8.02
N LYS A 79 19.60 -1.74 -8.39
CA LYS A 79 19.30 -2.22 -9.73
C LYS A 79 18.16 -3.22 -9.77
N SER A 80 17.91 -3.96 -8.69
CA SER A 80 16.86 -4.97 -8.58
C SER A 80 15.77 -4.52 -7.60
N LEU A 81 14.50 -4.62 -8.03
CA LEU A 81 13.35 -4.19 -7.23
C LEU A 81 12.25 -5.26 -7.25
N LEU A 82 11.69 -5.52 -6.08
CA LEU A 82 10.47 -6.31 -5.92
C LEU A 82 9.35 -5.41 -5.41
N GLU A 83 8.17 -5.46 -6.05
CA GLU A 83 6.94 -4.86 -5.52
C GLU A 83 5.98 -5.95 -5.07
N ILE A 84 5.53 -5.86 -3.83
CA ILE A 84 4.49 -6.75 -3.29
C ILE A 84 3.16 -6.02 -3.35
N GLY A 85 2.13 -6.67 -3.92
CA GLY A 85 0.84 -6.05 -4.25
C GLY A 85 0.96 -5.11 -5.45
N CYS A 86 1.63 -5.56 -6.53
CA CYS A 86 1.97 -4.70 -7.65
C CYS A 86 0.79 -4.34 -8.58
N GLY A 87 -0.40 -4.94 -8.37
CA GLY A 87 -1.56 -4.70 -9.22
C GLY A 87 -1.26 -4.95 -10.70
N SER A 88 -1.50 -3.95 -11.54
CA SER A 88 -1.18 -3.98 -12.96
C SER A 88 0.28 -3.66 -13.30
N GLY A 89 1.17 -3.61 -12.34
CA GLY A 89 2.60 -3.38 -12.56
C GLY A 89 2.99 -1.96 -12.98
N PHE A 90 2.09 -0.99 -12.88
CA PHE A 90 2.38 0.40 -13.29
C PHE A 90 3.58 1.02 -12.58
N PHE A 91 3.87 0.59 -11.35
CA PHE A 91 5.04 1.06 -10.61
C PHE A 91 6.31 0.31 -11.02
N LEU A 92 6.21 -0.95 -11.46
CA LEU A 92 7.35 -1.65 -12.06
C LEU A 92 7.84 -0.92 -13.31
N GLU A 93 6.92 -0.42 -14.16
CA GLU A 93 7.26 0.44 -15.29
C GLU A 93 7.98 1.73 -14.83
N GLU A 94 7.49 2.35 -13.75
CA GLU A 94 8.12 3.56 -13.18
C GLU A 94 9.52 3.26 -12.66
N ALA A 95 9.72 2.09 -12.03
CA ALA A 95 11.04 1.67 -11.55
C ALA A 95 12.01 1.44 -12.72
N LEU A 96 11.58 0.79 -13.81
CA LEU A 96 12.37 0.66 -15.05
C LEU A 96 12.75 2.03 -15.61
N ALA A 97 11.79 2.96 -15.71
CA ALA A 97 12.03 4.33 -16.18
C ALA A 97 13.04 5.11 -15.31
N ARG A 98 13.19 4.73 -14.04
CA ARG A 98 14.16 5.30 -13.08
C ARG A 98 15.51 4.57 -13.05
N GLY A 99 15.73 3.60 -13.93
CA GLY A 99 17.03 2.95 -14.13
C GLY A 99 17.22 1.65 -13.34
N PHE A 100 16.16 1.09 -12.75
CA PHE A 100 16.21 -0.30 -12.31
C PHE A 100 16.29 -1.20 -13.55
N THR A 101 17.15 -2.22 -13.50
CA THR A 101 17.38 -3.14 -14.62
C THR A 101 16.66 -4.47 -14.43
N GLU A 102 16.28 -4.76 -13.19
CA GLU A 102 15.48 -5.92 -12.84
C GLU A 102 14.31 -5.50 -11.95
N VAL A 103 13.09 -5.83 -12.38
CA VAL A 103 11.87 -5.62 -11.60
C VAL A 103 11.09 -6.92 -11.52
N ARG A 104 10.51 -7.18 -10.36
CA ARG A 104 9.60 -8.30 -10.09
C ARG A 104 8.38 -7.78 -9.36
N GLY A 105 7.24 -8.39 -9.60
CA GLY A 105 5.99 -8.12 -8.90
C GLY A 105 5.38 -9.38 -8.32
N VAL A 106 4.67 -9.23 -7.20
CA VAL A 106 3.78 -10.28 -6.65
C VAL A 106 2.40 -9.66 -6.52
N GLU A 107 1.38 -10.31 -7.10
CA GLU A 107 0.00 -9.82 -7.10
C GLU A 107 -0.98 -10.98 -6.95
N PRO A 108 -1.82 -11.03 -5.92
CA PRO A 108 -2.78 -12.12 -5.75
C PRO A 108 -3.92 -12.09 -6.78
N SER A 109 -4.30 -10.91 -7.31
CA SER A 109 -5.38 -10.78 -8.29
C SER A 109 -4.89 -11.08 -9.71
N GLY A 110 -5.29 -12.23 -10.26
CA GLY A 110 -5.06 -12.55 -11.66
C GLY A 110 -5.62 -11.50 -12.63
N PRO A 111 -6.87 -11.01 -12.45
CA PRO A 111 -7.42 -9.93 -13.26
C PRO A 111 -6.64 -8.61 -13.17
N ALA A 112 -6.03 -8.29 -12.03
CA ALA A 112 -5.19 -7.10 -11.91
C ALA A 112 -3.87 -7.29 -12.67
N ALA A 113 -3.19 -8.41 -12.46
CA ALA A 113 -1.94 -8.74 -13.16
C ALA A 113 -2.12 -8.83 -14.69
N ALA A 114 -3.26 -9.34 -15.16
CA ALA A 114 -3.57 -9.44 -16.60
C ALA A 114 -3.69 -8.07 -17.31
N ARG A 115 -3.81 -6.97 -16.57
CA ARG A 115 -3.80 -5.60 -17.12
C ARG A 115 -2.40 -5.00 -17.23
N ALA A 116 -1.37 -5.75 -16.87
CA ALA A 116 0.00 -5.28 -16.95
C ALA A 116 0.43 -5.05 -18.40
N ALA A 117 1.23 -4.03 -18.63
CA ALA A 117 1.89 -3.84 -19.92
C ALA A 117 2.85 -4.99 -20.22
N ASP A 118 3.04 -5.31 -21.50
CA ASP A 118 3.91 -6.41 -21.95
C ASP A 118 5.33 -6.33 -21.36
N ALA A 119 5.83 -5.11 -21.19
CA ALA A 119 7.15 -4.85 -20.64
C ALA A 119 7.37 -5.39 -19.22
N VAL A 120 6.30 -5.50 -18.42
CA VAL A 120 6.38 -5.91 -17.00
C VAL A 120 5.51 -7.14 -16.69
N GLY A 121 4.54 -7.47 -17.51
CA GLY A 121 3.59 -8.56 -17.25
C GLY A 121 4.27 -9.90 -17.00
N GLN A 122 5.30 -10.24 -17.79
CA GLN A 122 6.09 -11.46 -17.61
C GLN A 122 6.90 -11.50 -16.31
N HIS A 123 7.05 -10.37 -15.62
CA HIS A 123 7.79 -10.22 -14.35
C HIS A 123 6.87 -10.27 -13.13
N ILE A 124 5.56 -10.44 -13.32
CA ILE A 124 4.58 -10.52 -12.22
C ILE A 124 4.28 -11.99 -11.91
N HIS A 125 4.52 -12.36 -10.66
CA HIS A 125 4.04 -13.62 -10.11
C HIS A 125 2.61 -13.45 -9.60
N VAL A 126 1.67 -14.19 -10.20
CA VAL A 126 0.28 -14.21 -9.73
C VAL A 126 0.18 -15.13 -8.51
N GLY A 127 -0.07 -14.54 -7.35
CA GLY A 127 -0.13 -15.24 -6.06
C GLY A 127 0.31 -14.36 -4.90
N VAL A 128 0.63 -14.97 -3.78
CA VAL A 128 1.09 -14.29 -2.56
C VAL A 128 2.58 -14.51 -2.33
N MET A 129 3.22 -13.57 -1.65
CA MET A 129 4.60 -13.71 -1.22
C MET A 129 4.71 -14.86 -0.20
N ARG A 130 5.65 -15.77 -0.43
CA ARG A 130 5.88 -16.96 0.42
C ARG A 130 7.36 -17.30 0.50
N PRO A 131 7.77 -18.06 1.52
CA PRO A 131 9.15 -18.52 1.62
C PRO A 131 9.60 -19.28 0.36
N GLY A 132 10.80 -18.94 -0.13
CA GLY A 132 11.41 -19.61 -1.29
C GLY A 132 10.84 -19.21 -2.66
N LEU A 133 9.93 -18.24 -2.73
CA LEU A 133 9.44 -17.71 -4.01
C LEU A 133 10.56 -17.03 -4.81
N PHE A 134 11.43 -16.33 -4.12
CA PHE A 134 12.64 -15.72 -4.69
C PHE A 134 13.88 -16.18 -3.93
N PRO A 135 15.05 -16.12 -4.56
CA PRO A 135 16.31 -16.42 -3.87
C PRO A 135 16.57 -15.47 -2.71
N ASP A 136 17.23 -15.95 -1.66
CA ASP A 136 17.68 -15.14 -0.55
C ASP A 136 18.72 -14.12 -1.01
N GLY A 137 18.65 -12.89 -0.49
CA GLY A 137 19.62 -11.84 -0.77
C GLY A 137 19.60 -11.33 -2.22
N HIS A 138 18.50 -11.47 -2.93
CA HIS A 138 18.42 -11.15 -4.36
C HIS A 138 18.12 -9.68 -4.65
N PHE A 139 17.20 -9.06 -3.91
CA PHE A 139 16.71 -7.71 -4.22
C PHE A 139 17.48 -6.62 -3.48
N ASP A 140 17.73 -5.53 -4.19
CA ASP A 140 18.22 -4.27 -3.64
C ASP A 140 17.13 -3.54 -2.87
N VAL A 141 15.92 -3.47 -3.46
CA VAL A 141 14.78 -2.75 -2.92
C VAL A 141 13.53 -3.63 -2.93
N ILE A 142 12.78 -3.61 -1.85
CA ILE A 142 11.42 -4.16 -1.79
C ILE A 142 10.45 -3.03 -1.47
N CYS A 143 9.38 -2.91 -2.27
CA CYS A 143 8.33 -1.91 -2.09
C CYS A 143 7.00 -2.57 -1.73
N MET A 144 6.25 -1.94 -0.82
CA MET A 144 4.87 -2.27 -0.48
C MET A 144 4.06 -0.98 -0.39
N PHE A 145 3.04 -0.84 -1.25
CA PHE A 145 2.21 0.36 -1.30
C PHE A 145 0.76 0.01 -1.02
N GLN A 146 0.27 0.37 0.18
CA GLN A 146 -1.08 0.07 0.65
C GLN A 146 -1.32 -1.46 0.67
N VAL A 147 -0.40 -2.21 1.26
CA VAL A 147 -0.45 -3.68 1.30
C VAL A 147 -0.43 -4.21 2.72
N LEU A 148 0.45 -3.66 3.58
CA LEU A 148 0.76 -4.28 4.87
C LEU A 148 -0.43 -4.28 5.83
N ASP A 149 -1.33 -3.31 5.72
CA ASP A 149 -2.59 -3.22 6.48
C ASP A 149 -3.63 -4.26 6.06
N HIS A 150 -3.50 -4.84 4.87
CA HIS A 150 -4.38 -5.90 4.38
C HIS A 150 -3.93 -7.31 4.77
N ILE A 151 -2.69 -7.46 5.22
CA ILE A 151 -2.08 -8.78 5.46
C ILE A 151 -2.43 -9.30 6.87
N PRO A 152 -3.09 -10.47 6.99
CA PRO A 152 -3.41 -11.05 8.29
C PRO A 152 -2.18 -11.45 9.11
N GLU A 153 -1.12 -11.91 8.45
CA GLU A 153 0.14 -12.36 9.08
C GLU A 153 1.33 -11.50 8.61
N PRO A 154 1.37 -10.20 9.01
CA PRO A 154 2.37 -9.26 8.50
C PRO A 154 3.80 -9.63 8.91
N GLY A 155 3.96 -10.37 10.01
CA GLY A 155 5.26 -10.86 10.46
C GLY A 155 5.89 -11.84 9.46
N GLU A 156 5.12 -12.79 8.96
CA GLU A 156 5.60 -13.78 7.98
C GLU A 156 5.98 -13.10 6.65
N LEU A 157 5.19 -12.14 6.20
CA LEU A 157 5.52 -11.35 5.02
C LEU A 157 6.85 -10.60 5.20
N LEU A 158 7.04 -9.94 6.35
CA LEU A 158 8.28 -9.21 6.64
C LEU A 158 9.49 -10.15 6.72
N ASP A 159 9.33 -11.37 7.25
CA ASP A 159 10.38 -12.37 7.27
C ASP A 159 10.76 -12.83 5.85
N CYS A 160 9.78 -12.97 4.96
CA CYS A 160 10.03 -13.23 3.53
C CYS A 160 10.78 -12.08 2.87
N CYS A 161 10.38 -10.84 3.15
CA CYS A 161 11.05 -9.63 2.64
C CYS A 161 12.50 -9.54 3.14
N LEU A 162 12.70 -9.81 4.45
CA LEU A 162 14.04 -9.78 5.04
C LEU A 162 14.96 -10.79 4.36
N ARG A 163 14.48 -12.01 4.09
CA ARG A 163 15.29 -13.01 3.36
C ARG A 163 15.58 -12.59 1.94
N ALA A 164 14.58 -12.14 1.19
CA ALA A 164 14.71 -11.77 -0.22
C ALA A 164 15.60 -10.54 -0.46
N LEU A 165 15.69 -9.62 0.52
CA LEU A 165 16.60 -8.48 0.47
C LEU A 165 18.06 -8.90 0.67
N ARG A 166 18.98 -8.33 -0.11
CA ARG A 166 20.41 -8.44 0.15
C ARG A 166 20.81 -7.75 1.45
N PRO A 167 21.97 -8.06 2.04
CA PRO A 167 22.51 -7.28 3.15
C PRO A 167 22.60 -5.79 2.80
N GLY A 168 22.11 -4.91 3.66
CA GLY A 168 22.00 -3.48 3.40
C GLY A 168 20.92 -3.07 2.41
N GLY A 169 20.11 -4.02 1.91
CA GLY A 169 18.96 -3.74 1.04
C GLY A 169 17.88 -2.92 1.75
N VAL A 170 17.07 -2.23 0.97
CA VAL A 170 16.09 -1.24 1.45
C VAL A 170 14.67 -1.73 1.27
N MET A 171 13.84 -1.57 2.29
CA MET A 171 12.39 -1.75 2.22
C MET A 171 11.71 -0.39 2.29
N LEU A 172 10.81 -0.12 1.33
CA LEU A 172 9.96 1.06 1.27
C LEU A 172 8.50 0.66 1.46
N VAL A 173 7.87 1.20 2.49
CA VAL A 173 6.45 0.98 2.77
C VAL A 173 5.72 2.32 2.70
N LEU A 174 4.61 2.38 1.96
CA LEU A 174 3.59 3.41 2.11
C LEU A 174 2.30 2.75 2.58
N ASN A 175 1.75 3.27 3.66
CA ASN A 175 0.58 2.67 4.31
C ASN A 175 -0.36 3.75 4.85
N HIS A 176 -1.58 3.36 5.19
CA HIS A 176 -2.47 4.23 5.95
C HIS A 176 -1.90 4.51 7.34
N ASN A 177 -2.21 5.69 7.88
CA ASN A 177 -1.77 6.13 9.20
C ASN A 177 -2.96 6.33 10.13
N ALA A 178 -3.15 5.44 11.09
CA ALA A 178 -4.20 5.55 12.09
C ALA A 178 -4.01 6.76 13.03
N ASP A 179 -2.78 7.28 13.13
CA ASP A 179 -2.46 8.47 13.94
C ASP A 179 -2.70 9.78 13.18
N ALA A 180 -3.04 9.73 11.89
CA ALA A 180 -3.33 10.93 11.10
C ALA A 180 -4.52 11.72 11.67
N VAL A 181 -4.45 13.04 11.57
CA VAL A 181 -5.53 13.94 12.02
C VAL A 181 -6.86 13.58 11.37
N SER A 182 -6.86 13.29 10.05
CA SER A 182 -8.06 12.86 9.32
C SER A 182 -8.67 11.58 9.89
N ALA A 183 -7.84 10.59 10.21
CA ALA A 183 -8.30 9.33 10.79
C ALA A 183 -8.91 9.54 12.18
N ARG A 184 -8.27 10.34 13.02
CA ARG A 184 -8.76 10.66 14.37
C ARG A 184 -10.07 11.46 14.37
N LEU A 185 -10.22 12.41 13.43
CA LEU A 185 -11.42 13.22 13.32
C LEU A 185 -12.61 12.44 12.77
N LEU A 186 -12.38 11.55 11.80
CA LEU A 186 -13.43 10.77 11.15
C LEU A 186 -13.80 9.50 11.93
N GLY A 187 -12.92 9.01 12.80
CA GLY A 187 -13.15 7.77 13.56
C GLY A 187 -13.54 6.60 12.65
N GLU A 188 -14.65 5.93 12.97
CA GLU A 188 -15.18 4.80 12.15
C GLU A 188 -15.65 5.21 10.76
N SER A 189 -15.82 6.51 10.49
CA SER A 189 -16.14 7.02 9.14
C SER A 189 -14.88 7.29 8.31
N SER A 190 -13.70 7.02 8.86
CA SER A 190 -12.45 7.16 8.12
C SER A 190 -12.33 6.06 7.07
N PRO A 191 -11.85 6.37 5.84
CA PRO A 191 -11.61 5.36 4.81
C PRO A 191 -10.61 4.27 5.21
N ILE A 192 -9.82 4.50 6.27
CA ILE A 192 -8.88 3.49 6.76
C ILE A 192 -9.56 2.44 7.64
N VAL A 193 -10.80 2.69 8.13
CA VAL A 193 -11.59 1.73 8.88
C VAL A 193 -12.48 1.01 7.88
N ASP A 194 -11.96 -0.06 7.33
CA ASP A 194 -12.57 -0.82 6.25
C ASP A 194 -12.40 -2.32 6.50
N ILE A 195 -13.23 -3.14 5.87
CA ILE A 195 -13.20 -4.60 6.02
C ILE A 195 -11.93 -5.21 5.42
N GLU A 196 -11.29 -4.54 4.49
CA GLU A 196 -10.02 -4.99 3.89
C GLU A 196 -8.84 -4.79 4.84
N HIS A 197 -8.94 -3.84 5.79
CA HIS A 197 -7.84 -3.53 6.68
C HIS A 197 -7.87 -4.41 7.94
N THR A 198 -6.98 -5.37 7.99
CA THR A 198 -6.80 -6.26 9.15
C THR A 198 -6.03 -5.59 10.27
N PHE A 199 -5.17 -4.62 9.94
CA PHE A 199 -4.40 -3.81 10.88
C PHE A 199 -4.52 -2.33 10.55
N LEU A 200 -4.55 -1.49 11.59
CA LEU A 200 -4.46 -0.05 11.49
C LEU A 200 -3.19 0.42 12.18
N TYR A 201 -2.18 0.72 11.39
CA TYR A 201 -0.87 1.14 11.88
C TYR A 201 -0.83 2.64 12.12
N GLY A 202 -0.20 3.04 13.24
CA GLY A 202 0.34 4.39 13.41
C GLY A 202 1.86 4.36 13.23
N ASP A 203 2.49 5.54 13.19
CA ASP A 203 3.93 5.68 12.95
C ASP A 203 4.78 4.77 13.87
N GLY A 204 4.49 4.81 15.18
CA GLY A 204 5.24 4.01 16.15
C GLY A 204 4.92 2.52 16.13
N THR A 205 3.73 2.10 15.74
CA THR A 205 3.35 0.68 15.70
C THR A 205 3.91 -0.01 14.47
N LEU A 206 3.93 0.66 13.32
CA LEU A 206 4.56 0.14 12.10
C LEU A 206 6.08 0.02 12.27
N ALA A 207 6.72 1.05 12.81
CA ALA A 207 8.16 1.03 13.07
C ALA A 207 8.56 -0.15 13.97
N ARG A 208 7.86 -0.32 15.12
CA ARG A 208 8.13 -1.45 16.03
C ARG A 208 7.93 -2.81 15.38
N LEU A 209 6.88 -2.97 14.56
CA LEU A 209 6.66 -4.22 13.84
C LEU A 209 7.84 -4.54 12.92
N VAL A 210 8.26 -3.57 12.12
CA VAL A 210 9.36 -3.72 11.16
C VAL A 210 10.68 -4.00 11.87
N GLU A 211 10.98 -3.27 12.95
CA GLU A 211 12.20 -3.45 13.75
C GLU A 211 12.24 -4.81 14.45
N SER A 212 11.07 -5.31 14.92
CA SER A 212 10.98 -6.64 15.55
C SER A 212 11.33 -7.79 14.61
N ARG A 213 11.38 -7.52 13.30
CA ARG A 213 11.72 -8.50 12.25
C ARG A 213 13.14 -8.31 11.67
N GLY A 214 14.02 -7.60 12.37
CA GLY A 214 15.42 -7.48 12.01
C GLY A 214 15.74 -6.37 11.01
N PHE A 215 14.80 -5.49 10.73
CA PHE A 215 15.06 -4.26 10.00
C PHE A 215 15.48 -3.14 10.95
N ARG A 216 16.19 -2.16 10.42
CA ARG A 216 16.46 -0.87 11.08
C ARG A 216 15.68 0.21 10.34
N VAL A 217 14.74 0.86 11.01
CA VAL A 217 14.03 2.00 10.43
C VAL A 217 15.00 3.16 10.24
N ALA A 218 15.17 3.58 9.00
CA ALA A 218 16.06 4.68 8.63
C ALA A 218 15.31 6.02 8.56
N GLU A 219 14.06 5.99 8.09
CA GLU A 219 13.22 7.17 7.99
C GLU A 219 11.74 6.76 8.01
N ALA A 220 10.90 7.55 8.69
CA ALA A 220 9.46 7.41 8.65
C ALA A 220 8.81 8.80 8.76
N GLY A 221 7.59 8.94 8.24
CA GLY A 221 6.85 10.18 8.36
C GLY A 221 5.57 10.21 7.54
N THR A 222 4.90 11.34 7.56
CA THR A 222 3.66 11.58 6.82
C THR A 222 3.91 11.53 5.32
N ALA A 223 3.09 10.75 4.61
CA ALA A 223 3.15 10.67 3.17
C ALA A 223 2.21 11.70 2.52
N PHE A 224 2.76 12.43 1.54
CA PHE A 224 2.03 13.36 0.71
C PHE A 224 1.68 12.69 -0.60
N ASN A 225 0.40 12.50 -0.85
CA ASN A 225 -0.10 11.90 -2.09
C ASN A 225 -0.51 12.97 -3.09
N THR A 226 -0.31 12.67 -4.37
CA THR A 226 -0.72 13.54 -5.47
C THR A 226 -2.13 13.15 -5.92
N TYR A 227 -3.11 13.99 -5.67
CA TYR A 227 -4.51 13.79 -6.05
C TYR A 227 -5.02 14.90 -6.96
N SER A 228 -5.98 14.57 -7.82
CA SER A 228 -6.74 15.57 -8.57
C SER A 228 -7.77 16.26 -7.66
N LEU A 229 -8.13 17.51 -7.97
CA LEU A 229 -9.18 18.22 -7.23
C LEU A 229 -10.52 17.49 -7.33
N ASN A 230 -10.82 16.87 -8.47
CA ASN A 230 -12.01 16.04 -8.63
C ASN A 230 -12.02 14.86 -7.63
N TYR A 231 -10.89 14.17 -7.48
CA TYR A 231 -10.78 13.07 -6.52
C TYR A 231 -10.97 13.56 -5.09
N LEU A 232 -10.32 14.67 -4.72
CA LEU A 232 -10.48 15.25 -3.38
C LEU A 232 -11.92 15.68 -3.09
N ALA A 233 -12.60 16.28 -4.07
CA ALA A 233 -14.01 16.66 -3.93
C ALA A 233 -14.93 15.43 -3.72
N ARG A 234 -14.62 14.29 -4.34
CA ARG A 234 -15.35 13.02 -4.12
C ARG A 234 -15.18 12.50 -2.69
N LEU A 235 -14.02 12.70 -2.06
CA LEU A 235 -13.74 12.27 -0.69
C LEU A 235 -14.42 13.14 0.38
N LEU A 236 -14.82 14.38 0.03
CA LEU A 236 -15.47 15.26 1.00
C LEU A 236 -16.83 14.70 1.43
N PRO A 237 -17.16 14.69 2.73
CA PRO A 237 -18.44 14.23 3.27
C PRO A 237 -19.53 15.30 3.06
N LEU A 238 -19.77 15.68 1.81
CA LEU A 238 -20.79 16.65 1.43
C LEU A 238 -22.12 15.96 1.10
N PRO A 239 -23.27 16.64 1.35
CA PRO A 239 -24.56 16.19 0.83
C PRO A 239 -24.52 15.95 -0.68
N ALA A 240 -25.22 14.92 -1.17
CA ALA A 240 -25.12 14.46 -2.55
C ALA A 240 -25.35 15.57 -3.60
N VAL A 241 -26.31 16.45 -3.36
CA VAL A 241 -26.61 17.59 -4.25
C VAL A 241 -25.43 18.55 -4.33
N LEU A 242 -24.89 18.96 -3.19
CA LEU A 242 -23.73 19.87 -3.14
C LEU A 242 -22.50 19.24 -3.76
N LYS A 243 -22.24 17.96 -3.46
CA LYS A 243 -21.12 17.21 -4.04
C LYS A 243 -21.21 17.18 -5.57
N ARG A 244 -22.40 16.87 -6.12
CA ARG A 244 -22.64 16.88 -7.56
C ARG A 244 -22.37 18.24 -8.18
N THR A 245 -22.85 19.32 -7.55
CA THR A 245 -22.62 20.70 -8.03
C THR A 245 -21.13 21.04 -8.06
N VAL A 246 -20.40 20.75 -6.99
CA VAL A 246 -18.95 20.99 -6.91
C VAL A 246 -18.20 20.21 -8.00
N LEU A 247 -18.52 18.93 -8.20
CA LEU A 247 -17.88 18.12 -9.24
C LEU A 247 -18.17 18.65 -10.64
N LEU A 248 -19.40 19.05 -10.95
CA LEU A 248 -19.75 19.65 -12.23
C LEU A 248 -19.00 20.97 -12.47
N MET A 249 -18.87 21.83 -11.45
CA MET A 249 -18.10 23.07 -11.55
C MET A 249 -16.60 22.78 -11.82
N LEU A 250 -16.01 21.82 -11.14
CA LEU A 250 -14.63 21.40 -11.32
C LEU A 250 -14.38 20.80 -12.71
N GLU A 251 -15.32 20.00 -13.21
CA GLU A 251 -15.24 19.40 -14.55
C GLU A 251 -15.36 20.46 -15.64
N ASN A 252 -16.39 21.33 -15.57
CA ASN A 252 -16.65 22.37 -16.57
C ASN A 252 -15.54 23.43 -16.63
N SER A 253 -14.94 23.77 -15.50
CA SER A 253 -13.83 24.73 -15.43
C SER A 253 -12.46 24.16 -15.83
N GLY A 254 -12.34 22.83 -15.93
CA GLY A 254 -11.07 22.14 -16.14
C GLY A 254 -10.17 22.08 -14.90
N PHE A 255 -10.47 22.81 -13.82
CA PHE A 255 -9.70 22.80 -12.58
C PHE A 255 -9.72 21.44 -11.88
N GLY A 256 -10.73 20.62 -12.13
CA GLY A 256 -10.81 19.27 -11.55
C GLY A 256 -9.60 18.38 -11.83
N LYS A 257 -8.87 18.62 -12.92
CA LYS A 257 -7.65 17.91 -13.32
C LYS A 257 -6.38 18.41 -12.62
N LEU A 258 -6.45 19.57 -11.95
CA LEU A 258 -5.31 20.11 -11.22
C LEU A 258 -4.90 19.15 -10.10
N LYS A 259 -3.62 18.84 -10.05
CA LYS A 259 -3.05 17.90 -9.07
C LYS A 259 -2.36 18.66 -7.96
N ILE A 260 -2.70 18.32 -6.73
CA ILE A 260 -2.06 18.87 -5.53
C ILE A 260 -1.52 17.75 -4.64
N ASN A 261 -0.48 18.06 -3.88
CA ASN A 261 0.10 17.16 -2.91
C ASN A 261 -0.50 17.42 -1.53
N VAL A 262 -1.14 16.42 -0.96
CA VAL A 262 -1.82 16.55 0.34
C VAL A 262 -1.51 15.37 1.26
N PRO A 263 -1.38 15.61 2.58
CA PRO A 263 -1.12 14.56 3.58
C PRO A 263 -2.44 13.93 4.05
N LEU A 264 -3.15 13.22 3.17
CA LEU A 264 -4.44 12.61 3.48
C LEU A 264 -4.28 11.23 4.12
N GLY A 265 -3.83 11.18 5.38
CA GLY A 265 -3.93 9.99 6.19
C GLY A 265 -2.98 8.84 5.81
N ASN A 266 -1.91 9.12 5.08
CA ASN A 266 -0.90 8.12 4.74
C ASN A 266 0.44 8.45 5.40
N MET A 267 1.23 7.39 5.62
CA MET A 267 2.62 7.45 6.09
C MET A 267 3.53 6.69 5.14
N TYR A 268 4.82 6.99 5.21
CA TYR A 268 5.86 6.18 4.60
C TYR A 268 6.85 5.73 5.66
N LEU A 269 7.49 4.61 5.39
CA LEU A 269 8.58 4.07 6.19
C LEU A 269 9.65 3.52 5.25
N ILE A 270 10.90 3.88 5.51
CA ILE A 270 12.08 3.35 4.83
C ILE A 270 12.88 2.60 5.88
N ALA A 271 13.12 1.33 5.64
CA ALA A 271 13.91 0.49 6.53
C ALA A 271 15.04 -0.19 5.75
N VAL A 272 16.11 -0.49 6.44
CA VAL A 272 17.30 -1.15 5.89
C VAL A 272 17.45 -2.49 6.57
N LYS A 273 17.72 -3.54 5.79
CA LYS A 273 18.12 -4.85 6.34
C LYS A 273 19.40 -4.69 7.11
N SER A 274 19.38 -4.97 8.42
CA SER A 274 20.58 -4.90 9.25
C SER A 274 21.63 -5.90 8.77
N ASN A 275 22.88 -5.46 8.72
CA ASN A 275 24.01 -6.34 8.38
C ASN A 275 24.36 -7.32 9.51
N THR A 276 23.69 -7.17 10.67
CA THR A 276 23.96 -8.01 11.83
C THR A 276 23.10 -9.27 11.73
N VAL A 277 23.73 -10.40 11.55
CA VAL A 277 23.10 -11.69 11.80
C VAL A 277 22.79 -11.69 13.30
N VAL A 278 21.51 -11.66 13.66
CA VAL A 278 21.10 -11.95 15.04
C VAL A 278 21.41 -13.45 15.24
N VAL A 279 22.48 -13.72 15.95
CA VAL A 279 22.91 -15.07 16.37
C VAL A 279 21.97 -15.56 17.47
#